data_a56052d4f7c7640c8ff1e5871da9c027
#
_entry.id   a56052d4f7c7640c8ff1e5871da9c027
#
_cell.length_a   1.000
_cell.length_b   1.000
_cell.length_c   1.000
_cell.angle_alpha   90.00
_cell.angle_beta   90.00
_cell.angle_gamma   90.00
#
_symmetry.space_group_name_H-M   'P 1'
#
loop_
_entity.id
_entity.type
_entity.pdbx_description
1 polymer ?
#
loop_
_entity_poly.entity_id
_entity_poly.type
_entity_poly.pdbx_seq_one_letter_code
_entity_poly.pdbx_strand_id
1 'polypeptide(L)'
;MNEYYNKEDSDKRVEDFKKAVNIMEKAISKAFFNGYGLMFKYHKIETGEHEQRMLLTVSDIKYNSDDEILVGGCINTDGDYRQFFMENMMSVKPFQYVSID
;
A
#
# COMPACT_ATOMS: atom_id res chain seq x y z
N MET A 1 11.67 -23.97 -26.56
CA MET A 1 12.39 -23.61 -25.34
C MET A 1 12.62 -22.11 -25.31
N ASN A 2 12.37 -21.50 -24.20
CA ASN A 2 12.58 -20.06 -24.06
C ASN A 2 14.05 -19.77 -23.79
N GLU A 3 14.75 -19.26 -24.79
CA GLU A 3 16.18 -18.96 -24.70
C GLU A 3 16.49 -17.86 -23.69
N TYR A 4 15.49 -17.01 -23.36
CA TYR A 4 15.66 -15.87 -22.49
C TYR A 4 15.29 -16.16 -21.04
N TYR A 5 14.81 -17.40 -20.77
CA TYR A 5 14.47 -17.77 -19.41
C TYR A 5 15.75 -18.08 -18.62
N ASN A 6 15.94 -17.34 -17.55
CA ASN A 6 17.00 -17.59 -16.60
C ASN A 6 16.37 -17.80 -15.23
N LYS A 7 16.53 -19.01 -14.68
CA LYS A 7 15.94 -19.38 -13.41
C LYS A 7 16.47 -18.51 -12.26
N GLU A 8 17.76 -18.20 -12.26
CA GLU A 8 18.38 -17.38 -11.21
C GLU A 8 17.80 -15.97 -11.23
N ASP A 9 17.66 -15.36 -12.41
CA ASP A 9 17.05 -14.04 -12.55
C ASP A 9 15.58 -14.06 -12.15
N SER A 10 14.87 -15.12 -12.50
CA SER A 10 13.47 -15.28 -12.13
C SER A 10 13.33 -15.40 -10.61
N ASP A 11 14.15 -16.22 -9.97
CA ASP A 11 14.13 -16.41 -8.52
C ASP A 11 14.47 -15.09 -7.80
N LYS A 12 15.46 -14.35 -8.31
CA LYS A 12 15.82 -13.04 -7.77
C LYS A 12 14.67 -12.04 -7.87
N ARG A 13 13.97 -12.00 -9.00
CA ARG A 13 12.81 -11.12 -9.18
C ARG A 13 11.69 -11.44 -8.19
N VAL A 14 11.45 -12.73 -7.96
CA VAL A 14 10.46 -13.17 -6.99
C VAL A 14 10.86 -12.74 -5.58
N GLU A 15 12.14 -12.90 -5.22
CA GLU A 15 12.64 -12.46 -3.91
C GLU A 15 12.53 -10.95 -3.74
N ASP A 16 12.90 -10.17 -4.77
CA ASP A 16 12.80 -8.71 -4.73
C ASP A 16 11.36 -8.25 -4.59
N PHE A 17 10.44 -8.93 -5.28
CA PHE A 17 9.01 -8.67 -5.15
C PHE A 17 8.51 -8.95 -3.74
N LYS A 18 8.90 -10.09 -3.16
CA LYS A 18 8.53 -10.45 -1.79
C LYS A 18 9.06 -9.45 -0.78
N LYS A 19 10.28 -8.96 -0.97
CA LYS A 19 10.86 -7.93 -0.10
C LYS A 19 10.07 -6.63 -0.18
N ALA A 20 9.69 -6.20 -1.39
CA ALA A 20 8.92 -4.99 -1.59
C ALA A 20 7.54 -5.08 -0.93
N VAL A 21 6.85 -6.21 -1.08
CA VAL A 21 5.56 -6.46 -0.44
C VAL A 21 5.72 -6.48 1.07
N ASN A 22 6.77 -7.12 1.59
CA ASN A 22 7.03 -7.20 3.02
C ASN A 22 7.29 -5.81 3.64
N ILE A 23 8.04 -4.96 2.95
CA ILE A 23 8.28 -3.57 3.38
C ILE A 23 6.96 -2.80 3.41
N MET A 24 6.14 -2.96 2.39
CA MET A 24 4.83 -2.31 2.30
C MET A 24 3.92 -2.77 3.44
N GLU A 25 3.84 -4.08 3.68
CA GLU A 25 3.03 -4.64 4.75
C GLU A 25 3.48 -4.13 6.12
N LYS A 26 4.78 -4.03 6.36
CA LYS A 26 5.33 -3.49 7.60
C LYS A 26 4.96 -2.02 7.79
N ALA A 27 5.03 -1.22 6.73
CA ALA A 27 4.65 0.18 6.79
C ALA A 27 3.17 0.35 7.12
N ILE A 28 2.31 -0.44 6.48
CA ILE A 28 0.87 -0.44 6.71
C ILE A 28 0.56 -0.88 8.15
N SER A 29 1.18 -1.95 8.62
CA SER A 29 1.00 -2.46 9.98
C SER A 29 1.44 -1.44 11.01
N LYS A 30 2.57 -0.79 10.79
CA LYS A 30 3.07 0.27 11.68
C LYS A 30 2.08 1.42 11.78
N ALA A 31 1.54 1.86 10.64
CA ALA A 31 0.54 2.92 10.62
C ALA A 31 -0.72 2.49 11.38
N PHE A 32 -1.19 1.28 11.13
CA PHE A 32 -2.40 0.74 11.77
C PHE A 32 -2.26 0.66 13.29
N PHE A 33 -1.17 0.03 13.77
CA PHE A 33 -1.00 -0.19 15.21
C PHE A 33 -0.63 1.05 16.00
N ASN A 34 -0.06 2.06 15.36
CA ASN A 34 0.36 3.29 16.02
C ASN A 34 -0.57 4.47 15.77
N GLY A 35 -1.64 4.28 15.01
CA GLY A 35 -2.54 5.37 14.66
C GLY A 35 -1.89 6.40 13.73
N TYR A 36 -0.90 5.98 12.95
CA TYR A 36 -0.22 6.86 11.99
C TYR A 36 -0.98 6.91 10.67
N GLY A 37 -0.65 7.91 9.87
CA GLY A 37 -1.09 8.00 8.50
C GLY A 37 -0.20 7.22 7.55
N LEU A 38 -0.59 7.23 6.30
CA LEU A 38 0.11 6.49 5.25
C LEU A 38 0.15 7.35 3.98
N MET A 39 1.34 7.54 3.42
CA MET A 39 1.51 8.16 2.11
C MET A 39 1.91 7.11 1.10
N PHE A 40 1.37 7.21 -0.10
CA PHE A 40 1.64 6.21 -1.14
C PHE A 40 1.27 6.75 -2.51
N LYS A 41 1.78 6.10 -3.54
CA LYS A 41 1.33 6.28 -4.91
C LYS A 41 0.31 5.20 -5.21
N TYR A 42 -0.78 5.58 -5.84
CA TYR A 42 -1.87 4.66 -6.16
C TYR A 42 -2.03 4.54 -7.67
N HIS A 43 -2.01 3.31 -8.15
CA HIS A 43 -2.19 3.02 -9.58
C HIS A 43 -3.67 3.09 -9.94
N LYS A 44 -3.99 3.94 -10.90
CA LYS A 44 -5.34 3.99 -11.48
C LYS A 44 -5.42 3.03 -12.66
N ILE A 45 -6.19 1.97 -12.50
CA ILE A 45 -6.35 0.95 -13.54
C ILE A 45 -6.93 1.57 -14.82
N GLU A 46 -7.85 2.51 -14.68
CA GLU A 46 -8.57 3.13 -15.80
C GLU A 46 -7.67 3.91 -16.75
N THR A 47 -6.68 4.60 -16.21
CA THR A 47 -5.81 5.48 -16.98
C THR A 47 -4.36 5.02 -17.04
N GLY A 48 -3.98 4.06 -16.21
CA GLY A 48 -2.60 3.64 -16.04
C GLY A 48 -1.73 4.64 -15.29
N GLU A 49 -2.30 5.74 -14.83
CA GLU A 49 -1.59 6.79 -14.11
C GLU A 49 -1.40 6.43 -12.64
N HIS A 50 -0.38 7.05 -12.02
CA HIS A 50 -0.15 6.94 -10.59
C HIS A 50 -0.47 8.27 -9.94
N GLU A 51 -1.27 8.25 -8.87
CA GLU A 51 -1.59 9.42 -8.08
C GLU A 51 -0.96 9.34 -6.71
N GLN A 52 -0.46 10.48 -6.23
CA GLN A 52 -0.07 10.60 -4.84
C GLN A 52 -1.34 10.62 -3.98
N ARG A 53 -1.41 9.71 -3.01
CA ARG A 53 -2.53 9.59 -2.08
C ARG A 53 -2.04 9.56 -0.65
N MET A 54 -2.95 9.83 0.26
CA MET A 54 -2.65 9.88 1.69
C MET A 54 -3.87 9.45 2.50
N LEU A 55 -3.61 8.64 3.52
CA LEU A 55 -4.56 8.41 4.60
C LEU A 55 -4.01 9.11 5.85
N LEU A 56 -4.78 9.98 6.46
CA LEU A 56 -4.35 10.67 7.69
C LEU A 56 -4.22 9.70 8.86
N THR A 57 -5.08 8.67 8.89
CA THR A 57 -4.98 7.57 9.83
C THR A 57 -5.37 6.29 9.11
N VAL A 58 -4.71 5.20 9.45
CA VAL A 58 -5.10 3.87 8.99
C VAL A 58 -5.98 3.26 10.08
N SER A 59 -7.26 3.10 9.78
CA SER A 59 -8.24 2.62 10.77
C SER A 59 -8.61 1.16 10.61
N ASP A 60 -8.47 0.59 9.42
CA ASP A 60 -8.74 -0.84 9.24
C ASP A 60 -7.93 -1.45 8.09
N ILE A 61 -7.78 -2.75 8.18
CA ILE A 61 -7.19 -3.58 7.14
C ILE A 61 -8.11 -4.78 6.98
N LYS A 62 -8.66 -4.95 5.78
CA LYS A 62 -9.67 -5.98 5.51
C LYS A 62 -9.28 -6.85 4.32
N TYR A 63 -9.77 -8.07 4.33
CA TYR A 63 -9.72 -8.96 3.17
C TYR A 63 -11.10 -9.02 2.54
N ASN A 64 -11.15 -8.93 1.22
CA ASN A 64 -12.41 -9.15 0.51
C ASN A 64 -12.55 -10.63 0.10
N SER A 65 -13.63 -10.96 -0.63
CA SER A 65 -13.91 -12.34 -1.07
C SER A 65 -12.87 -12.90 -2.04
N ASP A 66 -12.07 -12.05 -2.68
CA ASP A 66 -11.01 -12.44 -3.61
C ASP A 66 -9.63 -12.46 -2.96
N ASP A 67 -9.58 -12.45 -1.63
CA ASP A 67 -8.36 -12.40 -0.82
C ASP A 67 -7.48 -11.16 -1.09
N GLU A 68 -8.08 -10.12 -1.63
CA GLU A 68 -7.39 -8.84 -1.80
C GLU A 68 -7.41 -8.06 -0.49
N ILE A 69 -6.33 -7.34 -0.23
CA ILE A 69 -6.19 -6.54 0.99
C ILE A 69 -6.64 -5.11 0.71
N LEU A 70 -7.57 -4.64 1.54
CA LEU A 70 -8.05 -3.26 1.52
C LEU A 70 -7.56 -2.53 2.76
N VAL A 71 -6.92 -1.38 2.54
CA VAL A 71 -6.44 -0.51 3.61
C VAL A 71 -7.35 0.70 3.67
N GLY A 72 -7.98 0.92 4.81
CA GLY A 72 -8.96 1.98 4.99
C GLY A 72 -8.59 2.98 6.06
N GLY A 73 -9.07 4.18 5.91
CA GLY A 73 -8.85 5.25 6.88
C GLY A 73 -9.42 6.58 6.43
N CYS A 74 -9.14 7.61 7.21
CA CYS A 74 -9.57 8.96 6.92
C CYS A 74 -8.65 9.63 5.92
N ILE A 75 -9.22 10.29 4.91
CA ILE A 75 -8.44 10.99 3.88
C ILE A 75 -8.29 12.48 4.16
N ASN A 76 -9.05 13.03 5.09
CA ASN A 76 -9.01 14.44 5.45
C ASN A 76 -9.44 14.65 6.90
N THR A 77 -9.39 15.90 7.36
CA THR A 77 -9.76 16.26 8.73
C THR A 77 -11.27 16.26 8.98
N ASP A 78 -12.08 16.18 7.93
CA ASP A 78 -13.55 16.09 8.06
C ASP A 78 -14.00 14.67 8.40
N GLY A 79 -13.08 13.71 8.39
CA GLY A 79 -13.38 12.34 8.72
C GLY A 79 -13.89 11.51 7.55
N ASP A 80 -13.72 11.99 6.33
CA ASP A 80 -14.10 11.22 5.15
C ASP A 80 -13.26 9.95 5.08
N TYR A 81 -13.92 8.83 4.88
CA TYR A 81 -13.32 7.50 4.87
C TYR A 81 -13.14 7.00 3.46
N ARG A 82 -12.01 6.35 3.20
CA ARG A 82 -11.78 5.70 1.91
C ARG A 82 -10.94 4.44 2.09
N GLN A 83 -11.16 3.47 1.20
CA GLN A 83 -10.39 2.23 1.15
C GLN A 83 -9.59 2.16 -0.14
N PHE A 84 -8.39 1.58 -0.05
CA PHE A 84 -7.50 1.40 -1.18
C PHE A 84 -7.02 -0.04 -1.23
N PHE A 85 -6.96 -0.60 -2.43
CA PHE A 85 -6.38 -1.93 -2.61
C PHE A 85 -4.87 -1.88 -2.43
N MET A 86 -4.34 -2.70 -1.53
CA MET A 86 -2.90 -2.74 -1.29
C MET A 86 -2.11 -3.07 -2.55
N GLU A 87 -2.64 -3.93 -3.43
CA GLU A 87 -1.98 -4.32 -4.67
C GLU A 87 -1.72 -3.15 -5.62
N ASN A 88 -2.48 -2.06 -5.51
CA ASN A 88 -2.34 -0.87 -6.35
C ASN A 88 -1.49 0.22 -5.70
N MET A 89 -0.98 -0.04 -4.51
CA MET A 89 -0.12 0.90 -3.79
C MET A 89 1.34 0.67 -4.13
N MET A 90 2.11 1.75 -4.13
CA MET A 90 3.57 1.70 -4.23
C MET A 90 4.20 2.86 -3.46
N SER A 91 5.46 2.72 -3.12
CA SER A 91 6.21 3.74 -2.36
C SER A 91 5.50 4.11 -1.06
N VAL A 92 5.05 3.09 -0.34
CA VAL A 92 4.24 3.25 0.88
C VAL A 92 5.14 3.68 2.04
N LYS A 93 4.76 4.78 2.70
CA LYS A 93 5.49 5.30 3.86
C LYS A 93 4.53 5.71 4.95
N PRO A 94 4.75 5.24 6.20
CA PRO A 94 3.98 5.73 7.33
C PRO A 94 4.44 7.13 7.73
N PHE A 95 3.54 7.92 8.28
CA PHE A 95 3.89 9.21 8.85
C PHE A 95 3.00 9.48 10.06
N GLN A 96 3.51 10.28 10.98
CA GLN A 96 2.73 10.69 12.13
C GLN A 96 2.01 12.00 11.81
N TYR A 97 0.67 11.92 11.81
CA TYR A 97 -0.17 13.11 11.67
C TYR A 97 -0.38 13.72 13.05
N VAL A 98 -0.05 14.99 13.17
CA VAL A 98 -0.27 15.74 14.39
C VAL A 98 -1.21 16.89 14.08
N SER A 99 -2.38 16.88 14.72
CA SER A 99 -3.30 18.00 14.62
C SER A 99 -2.79 19.15 15.52
N ILE A 100 -2.60 20.31 14.94
CA ILE A 100 -2.24 21.50 15.69
C ILE A 100 -3.50 22.35 15.86
N ASP A 101 -4.00 22.34 17.06
CA ASP A 101 -5.16 23.13 17.42
C ASP A 101 -4.75 24.54 17.90
#